data_d90e3fe11f0145240be129e24843167b
#
_entry.id   d90e3fe11f0145240be129e24843167b
#
_cell.length_a   1.000
_cell.length_b   1.000
_cell.length_c   1.000
_cell.angle_alpha   90.00
_cell.angle_beta   90.00
_cell.angle_gamma   90.00
#
_symmetry.space_group_name_H-M   'P 1'
#
loop_
_entity.id
_entity.type
_entity.pdbx_description
1 polymer ?
#
loop_
_entity_poly.entity_id
_entity_poly.type
_entity_poly.pdbx_seq_one_letter_code
_entity_poly.pdbx_strand_id
1 'polypeptide(L)'
;MIQPRFSLTPLALAAGLFAAGHAAAQTVPDTTGQPIQTVVVTASADASAQGLPSDYAGGQVARGGRLGLLGNVDMMDTPFNTTNYTHALIQDQQAKSVADVVQNDPSVRVARGFGNYQELYVIRGFAVNSDDLAYNGLYGLLPRQFVASELLERVEVFRGANSFVNGAAPGGGGIGGMINLLPKRAPNAPLNQVTLGGESSGQVYGAVDIGRRFGPENRAGLRVNAVRREGETAVDAEERELSVFSVGADYRGQGFRVSADAGYQNHKLENARP
;
A
#
# COMPACT_ATOMS: atom_id res chain seq x y z
N MET A 1 -33.14 -75.28 -15.02
CA MET A 1 -32.19 -74.33 -15.63
C MET A 1 -33.01 -73.31 -16.40
N ILE A 2 -33.22 -72.12 -15.78
CA ILE A 2 -33.97 -71.01 -16.39
C ILE A 2 -32.96 -69.94 -16.78
N GLN A 3 -32.81 -69.68 -18.06
CA GLN A 3 -31.97 -68.58 -18.58
C GLN A 3 -32.80 -67.27 -18.58
N PRO A 4 -32.31 -66.18 -18.04
CA PRO A 4 -32.96 -64.88 -18.17
C PRO A 4 -32.67 -64.29 -19.57
N ARG A 5 -33.74 -63.99 -20.28
CA ARG A 5 -33.70 -63.20 -21.52
C ARG A 5 -33.66 -61.71 -21.13
N PHE A 6 -32.53 -61.06 -21.46
CA PHE A 6 -32.43 -59.59 -21.40
C PHE A 6 -33.10 -59.00 -22.62
N SER A 7 -34.22 -58.31 -22.41
CA SER A 7 -34.84 -57.46 -23.43
C SER A 7 -34.19 -56.07 -23.41
N LEU A 8 -33.54 -55.71 -24.52
CA LEU A 8 -33.04 -54.35 -24.75
C LEU A 8 -34.26 -53.42 -24.88
N THR A 9 -34.39 -52.50 -23.96
CA THR A 9 -35.43 -51.49 -23.94
C THR A 9 -35.19 -50.45 -25.07
N PRO A 10 -36.24 -49.88 -25.67
CA PRO A 10 -36.18 -48.94 -26.80
C PRO A 10 -35.46 -47.62 -26.47
N LEU A 11 -35.06 -47.42 -25.19
CA LEU A 11 -34.35 -46.24 -24.76
C LEU A 11 -32.88 -46.17 -25.24
N ALA A 12 -32.29 -47.33 -25.58
CA ALA A 12 -30.91 -47.40 -26.06
C ALA A 12 -30.78 -46.99 -27.54
N LEU A 13 -31.88 -47.06 -28.30
CA LEU A 13 -31.87 -46.67 -29.74
C LEU A 13 -32.08 -45.17 -29.96
N ALA A 14 -32.66 -44.46 -28.97
CA ALA A 14 -32.86 -43.00 -29.06
C ALA A 14 -31.59 -42.21 -28.74
N ALA A 15 -30.64 -42.76 -28.00
CA ALA A 15 -29.39 -42.09 -27.65
C ALA A 15 -28.33 -42.08 -28.76
N GLY A 16 -28.50 -43.00 -29.76
CA GLY A 16 -27.56 -43.12 -30.89
C GLY A 16 -27.82 -42.13 -32.04
N LEU A 17 -29.01 -41.52 -32.08
CA LEU A 17 -29.40 -40.61 -33.20
C LEU A 17 -29.13 -39.14 -32.95
N PHE A 18 -28.73 -38.76 -31.73
CA PHE A 18 -28.37 -37.37 -31.40
C PHE A 18 -26.86 -37.06 -31.52
N ALA A 19 -26.01 -38.03 -31.78
CA ALA A 19 -24.55 -37.83 -31.91
C ALA A 19 -24.09 -37.49 -33.34
N ALA A 20 -25.01 -37.37 -34.32
CA ALA A 20 -24.70 -36.94 -35.68
C ALA A 20 -25.09 -35.47 -35.94
N GLY A 21 -24.96 -34.64 -34.89
CA GLY A 21 -25.04 -33.18 -35.02
C GLY A 21 -23.79 -32.65 -35.73
N HIS A 22 -23.97 -32.07 -36.86
CA HIS A 22 -23.00 -31.48 -37.76
C HIS A 22 -21.97 -30.65 -37.00
N ALA A 23 -20.70 -31.04 -37.03
CA ALA A 23 -19.59 -30.13 -36.82
C ALA A 23 -19.57 -29.12 -38.00
N ALA A 24 -20.39 -28.08 -37.93
CA ALA A 24 -20.18 -26.89 -38.74
C ALA A 24 -18.87 -26.29 -38.23
N ALA A 25 -17.82 -26.41 -39.03
CA ALA A 25 -16.61 -25.64 -38.82
C ALA A 25 -17.03 -24.18 -38.77
N GLN A 26 -16.98 -23.57 -37.58
CA GLN A 26 -17.09 -22.13 -37.47
C GLN A 26 -15.87 -21.56 -38.19
N THR A 27 -16.10 -20.97 -39.37
CA THR A 27 -15.10 -20.12 -39.98
C THR A 27 -14.82 -19.00 -39.00
N VAL A 28 -13.64 -19.05 -38.36
CA VAL A 28 -13.11 -17.95 -37.61
C VAL A 28 -13.11 -16.75 -38.53
N PRO A 29 -13.84 -15.65 -38.22
CA PRO A 29 -13.76 -14.47 -39.05
C PRO A 29 -12.30 -14.03 -39.06
N ASP A 30 -11.78 -13.84 -40.27
CA ASP A 30 -10.44 -13.32 -40.52
C ASP A 30 -10.35 -11.91 -39.92
N THR A 31 -9.77 -11.83 -38.72
CA THR A 31 -9.53 -10.56 -38.00
C THR A 31 -8.24 -9.90 -38.48
N THR A 32 -7.86 -10.12 -39.74
CA THR A 32 -6.79 -9.35 -40.36
C THR A 32 -7.28 -7.92 -40.62
N GLY A 33 -7.10 -7.06 -39.63
CA GLY A 33 -7.39 -5.64 -39.78
C GLY A 33 -7.84 -4.86 -38.57
N GLN A 34 -8.06 -5.51 -37.42
CA GLN A 34 -8.21 -4.74 -36.16
C GLN A 34 -6.84 -4.28 -35.71
N PRO A 35 -6.60 -2.97 -35.53
CA PRO A 35 -5.36 -2.49 -34.97
C PRO A 35 -5.23 -3.11 -33.57
N ILE A 36 -4.13 -3.81 -33.31
CA ILE A 36 -3.79 -4.29 -31.97
C ILE A 36 -3.83 -3.04 -31.09
N GLN A 37 -4.76 -2.98 -30.16
CA GLN A 37 -4.80 -1.91 -29.18
C GLN A 37 -3.53 -2.03 -28.35
N THR A 38 -2.57 -1.18 -28.64
CA THR A 38 -1.35 -1.07 -27.83
C THR A 38 -1.76 -0.44 -26.50
N VAL A 39 -1.87 -1.24 -25.46
CA VAL A 39 -2.02 -0.74 -24.09
C VAL A 39 -0.69 -0.12 -23.70
N VAL A 40 -0.60 1.21 -23.74
CA VAL A 40 0.56 1.93 -23.22
C VAL A 40 0.40 2.02 -21.71
N VAL A 41 1.11 1.18 -20.98
CA VAL A 41 1.23 1.31 -19.53
C VAL A 41 2.27 2.39 -19.24
N THR A 42 1.83 3.54 -18.80
CA THR A 42 2.73 4.61 -18.36
C THR A 42 2.93 4.46 -16.85
N ALA A 43 4.05 3.89 -16.46
CA ALA A 43 4.45 3.82 -15.05
C ALA A 43 5.09 5.14 -14.62
N SER A 44 4.76 5.63 -13.45
CA SER A 44 5.35 6.81 -12.83
C SER A 44 5.96 6.43 -11.48
N ALA A 45 7.21 6.86 -11.24
CA ALA A 45 7.86 6.74 -9.95
C ALA A 45 7.56 7.94 -9.01
N ASP A 46 6.66 8.82 -9.43
CA ASP A 46 6.33 10.04 -8.70
C ASP A 46 5.39 9.73 -7.52
N ALA A 47 5.85 10.01 -6.31
CA ALA A 47 5.04 9.92 -5.09
C ALA A 47 4.11 11.13 -4.88
N SER A 48 4.10 12.09 -5.80
CA SER A 48 3.13 13.20 -5.75
C SER A 48 1.72 12.72 -6.10
N ALA A 49 0.72 13.47 -5.64
CA ALA A 49 -0.70 13.12 -5.85
C ALA A 49 -1.11 12.86 -7.31
N GLN A 50 -0.35 13.39 -8.28
CA GLN A 50 -0.61 13.14 -9.71
C GLN A 50 0.01 11.85 -10.24
N GLY A 51 1.05 11.34 -9.57
CA GLY A 51 1.73 10.11 -9.96
C GLY A 51 1.17 8.87 -9.29
N LEU A 52 0.39 9.04 -8.23
CA LEU A 52 -0.18 7.93 -7.48
C LEU A 52 -1.48 7.44 -8.11
N PRO A 53 -1.71 6.13 -8.16
CA PRO A 53 -3.00 5.57 -8.56
C PRO A 53 -4.13 6.13 -7.70
N SER A 54 -5.29 6.35 -8.32
CA SER A 54 -6.48 6.88 -7.64
C SER A 54 -7.00 5.93 -6.55
N ASP A 55 -7.74 6.49 -5.61
CA ASP A 55 -8.35 5.71 -4.56
C ASP A 55 -9.64 5.01 -5.04
N TYR A 56 -10.03 3.92 -4.38
CA TYR A 56 -11.35 3.33 -4.51
C TYR A 56 -12.40 4.22 -3.84
N ALA A 57 -13.67 3.96 -4.14
CA ALA A 57 -14.78 4.60 -3.44
C ALA A 57 -14.62 4.43 -1.92
N GLY A 58 -14.74 5.53 -1.18
CA GLY A 58 -14.46 5.55 0.27
C GLY A 58 -13.07 6.06 0.64
N GLY A 59 -12.14 6.15 -0.32
CA GLY A 59 -10.86 6.84 -0.14
C GLY A 59 -9.81 6.12 0.71
N GLN A 60 -10.14 5.01 1.37
CA GLN A 60 -9.27 4.36 2.36
C GLN A 60 -8.21 3.43 1.75
N VAL A 61 -8.46 2.93 0.53
CA VAL A 61 -7.56 2.05 -0.21
C VAL A 61 -7.40 2.57 -1.63
N ALA A 62 -6.18 2.60 -2.13
CA ALA A 62 -5.90 3.01 -3.50
C ALA A 62 -5.94 1.82 -4.47
N ARG A 63 -6.27 2.12 -5.74
CA ARG A 63 -6.38 1.12 -6.81
C ARG A 63 -5.06 0.48 -7.20
N GLY A 64 -3.95 1.08 -6.82
CA GLY A 64 -2.63 0.59 -7.12
C GLY A 64 -1.59 1.27 -6.27
N GLY A 65 -0.33 0.89 -6.46
CA GLY A 65 0.79 1.39 -5.69
C GLY A 65 2.11 1.30 -6.45
N ARG A 66 3.18 1.57 -5.75
CA ARG A 66 4.51 1.56 -6.30
C ARG A 66 5.10 0.15 -6.31
N LEU A 67 5.37 -0.35 -7.49
CA LEU A 67 5.95 -1.67 -7.73
C LEU A 67 7.42 -1.56 -8.18
N GLY A 68 8.28 -0.97 -7.36
CA GLY A 68 9.70 -0.86 -7.61
C GLY A 68 10.03 -0.36 -9.01
N LEU A 69 10.68 -1.19 -9.81
CA LEU A 69 11.08 -0.87 -11.19
C LEU A 69 9.90 -0.61 -12.14
N LEU A 70 8.72 -1.13 -11.85
CA LEU A 70 7.52 -0.91 -12.66
C LEU A 70 6.85 0.45 -12.38
N GLY A 71 7.29 1.17 -11.35
CA GLY A 71 6.70 2.44 -10.95
C GLY A 71 5.32 2.29 -10.32
N ASN A 72 4.48 3.32 -10.45
CA ASN A 72 3.12 3.32 -9.93
C ASN A 72 2.18 2.65 -10.94
N VAL A 73 1.61 1.51 -10.57
CA VAL A 73 0.78 0.67 -11.45
C VAL A 73 -0.56 0.40 -10.78
N ASP A 74 -1.63 0.37 -11.56
CA ASP A 74 -2.95 -0.10 -11.09
C ASP A 74 -2.86 -1.60 -10.77
N MET A 75 -3.55 -2.01 -9.72
CA MET A 75 -3.56 -3.42 -9.28
C MET A 75 -4.11 -4.36 -10.36
N MET A 76 -4.99 -3.88 -11.24
CA MET A 76 -5.54 -4.68 -12.33
C MET A 76 -4.56 -4.89 -13.48
N ASP A 77 -3.51 -4.07 -13.57
CA ASP A 77 -2.49 -4.11 -14.63
C ASP A 77 -1.20 -4.83 -14.16
N THR A 78 -1.22 -5.47 -13.01
CA THR A 78 -0.06 -6.16 -12.45
C THR A 78 -0.39 -7.60 -12.02
N PRO A 79 0.53 -8.57 -12.21
CA PRO A 79 0.38 -9.91 -11.68
C PRO A 79 0.67 -10.00 -10.17
N PHE A 80 1.03 -8.88 -9.53
CA PHE A 80 1.38 -8.84 -8.11
C PHE A 80 0.18 -8.47 -7.24
N ASN A 81 0.15 -9.02 -6.04
CA ASN A 81 -0.90 -8.75 -5.08
C ASN A 81 -0.45 -7.66 -4.10
N THR A 82 -1.11 -6.50 -4.17
CA THR A 82 -0.83 -5.35 -3.31
C THR A 82 -2.10 -4.82 -2.66
N THR A 83 -1.97 -4.21 -1.48
CA THR A 83 -2.98 -3.35 -0.89
C THR A 83 -2.31 -2.04 -0.48
N ASN A 84 -2.92 -0.91 -0.85
CA ASN A 84 -2.30 0.40 -0.72
C ASN A 84 -3.21 1.27 0.14
N TYR A 85 -2.90 1.37 1.43
CA TYR A 85 -3.64 2.12 2.42
C TYR A 85 -3.31 3.59 2.33
N THR A 86 -4.33 4.42 2.24
CA THR A 86 -4.21 5.87 1.99
C THR A 86 -4.04 6.67 3.27
N HIS A 87 -3.68 7.94 3.11
CA HIS A 87 -3.67 8.90 4.20
C HIS A 87 -5.06 9.08 4.84
N ALA A 88 -6.15 8.94 4.08
CA ALA A 88 -7.50 9.00 4.62
C ALA A 88 -7.75 7.89 5.65
N LEU A 89 -7.34 6.65 5.36
CA LEU A 89 -7.44 5.56 6.34
C LEU A 89 -6.59 5.84 7.58
N ILE A 90 -5.36 6.34 7.42
CA ILE A 90 -4.48 6.68 8.54
C ILE A 90 -5.16 7.69 9.47
N GLN A 91 -5.82 8.69 8.90
CA GLN A 91 -6.52 9.72 9.65
C GLN A 91 -7.81 9.21 10.31
N ASP A 92 -8.64 8.49 9.56
CA ASP A 92 -9.93 7.99 10.05
C ASP A 92 -9.75 7.02 11.24
N GLN A 93 -8.70 6.22 11.20
CA GLN A 93 -8.35 5.30 12.29
C GLN A 93 -7.49 5.93 13.37
N GLN A 94 -7.05 7.17 13.18
CA GLN A 94 -6.08 7.82 14.09
C GLN A 94 -4.86 6.93 14.33
N ALA A 95 -4.42 6.24 13.29
CA ALA A 95 -3.28 5.34 13.34
C ALA A 95 -2.03 6.08 13.81
N LYS A 96 -1.29 5.50 14.76
CA LYS A 96 -0.11 6.11 15.40
C LYS A 96 1.18 5.61 14.75
N SER A 97 1.13 4.43 14.16
CA SER A 97 2.30 3.78 13.55
C SER A 97 1.92 2.97 12.32
N VAL A 98 2.93 2.43 11.64
CA VAL A 98 2.73 1.50 10.54
C VAL A 98 1.98 0.25 10.99
N ALA A 99 2.25 -0.24 12.21
CA ALA A 99 1.57 -1.40 12.78
C ALA A 99 0.04 -1.22 12.79
N ASP A 100 -0.44 -0.05 13.22
CA ASP A 100 -1.87 0.24 13.27
C ASP A 100 -2.53 0.20 11.88
N VAL A 101 -1.81 0.67 10.87
CA VAL A 101 -2.30 0.65 9.48
C VAL A 101 -2.37 -0.77 8.93
N VAL A 102 -1.29 -1.55 9.09
CA VAL A 102 -1.21 -2.88 8.48
C VAL A 102 -2.04 -3.95 9.19
N GLN A 103 -2.56 -3.68 10.38
CA GLN A 103 -3.56 -4.53 11.03
C GLN A 103 -4.83 -4.72 10.20
N ASN A 104 -5.13 -3.80 9.29
CA ASN A 104 -6.23 -3.93 8.33
C ASN A 104 -5.97 -4.97 7.24
N ASP A 105 -4.71 -5.41 7.09
CA ASP A 105 -4.35 -6.37 6.07
C ASP A 105 -4.49 -7.81 6.59
N PRO A 106 -5.37 -8.64 5.98
CA PRO A 106 -5.59 -10.01 6.45
C PRO A 106 -4.36 -10.91 6.35
N SER A 107 -3.37 -10.53 5.52
CA SER A 107 -2.14 -11.28 5.34
C SER A 107 -1.01 -10.85 6.27
N VAL A 108 -1.19 -9.77 7.02
CA VAL A 108 -0.18 -9.21 7.93
C VAL A 108 -0.61 -9.44 9.38
N ARG A 109 0.37 -9.75 10.22
CA ARG A 109 0.22 -9.78 11.67
C ARG A 109 1.31 -8.91 12.27
N VAL A 110 0.97 -8.18 13.30
CA VAL A 110 1.93 -7.44 14.12
C VAL A 110 2.37 -8.35 15.24
N ALA A 111 3.62 -8.79 15.20
CA ALA A 111 4.21 -9.66 16.23
C ALA A 111 4.78 -8.86 17.40
N ARG A 112 5.26 -7.64 17.13
CA ARG A 112 5.65 -6.66 18.13
C ARG A 112 5.11 -5.31 17.68
N GLY A 113 4.27 -4.72 18.50
CA GLY A 113 3.69 -3.41 18.27
C GLY A 113 4.30 -2.33 19.13
N PHE A 114 3.51 -1.31 19.33
CA PHE A 114 3.83 -0.17 20.18
C PHE A 114 4.26 -0.60 21.59
N GLY A 115 5.26 0.09 22.14
CA GLY A 115 5.83 -0.23 23.45
C GLY A 115 7.01 -1.21 23.43
N ASN A 116 7.22 -1.89 22.31
CA ASN A 116 8.38 -2.76 22.12
C ASN A 116 9.60 -2.00 21.59
N TYR A 117 10.77 -2.63 21.71
CA TYR A 117 12.04 -2.11 21.20
C TYR A 117 11.97 -1.71 19.72
N GLN A 118 11.27 -2.50 18.90
CA GLN A 118 10.98 -2.21 17.51
C GLN A 118 9.68 -2.89 17.09
N GLU A 119 9.03 -2.36 16.09
CA GLU A 119 7.89 -3.04 15.47
C GLU A 119 8.37 -4.24 14.62
N LEU A 120 7.62 -5.33 14.66
CA LEU A 120 7.87 -6.53 13.89
C LEU A 120 6.57 -6.96 13.21
N TYR A 121 6.62 -7.11 11.92
CA TYR A 121 5.49 -7.55 11.11
C TYR A 121 5.71 -8.99 10.63
N VAL A 122 4.63 -9.70 10.39
CA VAL A 122 4.67 -11.04 9.79
C VAL A 122 3.74 -11.04 8.59
N ILE A 123 4.30 -11.18 7.40
CA ILE A 123 3.55 -11.22 6.14
C ILE A 123 3.55 -12.66 5.64
N ARG A 124 2.36 -13.28 5.56
CA ARG A 124 2.22 -14.67 5.13
C ARG A 124 3.11 -15.67 5.89
N GLY A 125 3.38 -15.40 7.17
CA GLY A 125 4.23 -16.24 8.02
C GLY A 125 5.70 -15.88 8.04
N PHE A 126 6.16 -14.92 7.25
CA PHE A 126 7.56 -14.46 7.21
C PHE A 126 7.72 -13.14 7.93
N ALA A 127 8.74 -13.06 8.78
CA ALA A 127 9.05 -11.86 9.55
C ALA A 127 9.61 -10.75 8.64
N VAL A 128 9.17 -9.52 8.89
CA VAL A 128 9.67 -8.28 8.30
C VAL A 128 9.91 -7.30 9.44
N ASN A 129 11.16 -6.95 9.67
CA ASN A 129 11.52 -5.98 10.71
C ASN A 129 11.19 -4.55 10.25
N SER A 130 11.01 -3.66 11.20
CA SER A 130 10.72 -2.25 10.90
C SER A 130 11.87 -1.54 10.15
N ASP A 131 13.11 -1.99 10.28
CA ASP A 131 14.25 -1.50 9.51
C ASP A 131 14.38 -2.10 8.10
N ASP A 132 13.58 -3.12 7.79
CA ASP A 132 13.46 -3.71 6.46
C ASP A 132 12.32 -3.09 5.62
N LEU A 133 11.65 -2.08 6.14
CA LEU A 133 10.64 -1.35 5.36
C LEU A 133 11.30 -0.48 4.29
N ALA A 134 10.64 -0.36 3.16
CA ALA A 134 11.06 0.57 2.12
C ALA A 134 10.41 1.95 2.33
N TYR A 135 11.15 3.00 2.05
CA TYR A 135 10.65 4.36 2.00
C TYR A 135 10.79 4.88 0.57
N ASN A 136 9.68 5.15 -0.07
CA ASN A 136 9.61 5.53 -1.47
C ASN A 136 10.38 4.56 -2.39
N GLY A 137 10.35 3.26 -2.06
CA GLY A 137 11.02 2.18 -2.78
C GLY A 137 12.50 1.98 -2.43
N LEU A 138 13.05 2.71 -1.45
CA LEU A 138 14.44 2.59 -1.02
C LEU A 138 14.51 2.04 0.40
N TYR A 139 15.44 1.14 0.65
CA TYR A 139 15.68 0.57 1.97
C TYR A 139 16.71 1.36 2.77
N GLY A 140 16.70 1.17 4.10
CA GLY A 140 17.72 1.71 5.00
C GLY A 140 17.60 3.21 5.30
N LEU A 141 16.45 3.83 5.02
CA LEU A 141 16.21 5.26 5.24
C LEU A 141 15.36 5.55 6.49
N LEU A 142 14.75 4.54 7.06
CA LEU A 142 13.77 4.69 8.14
C LEU A 142 14.37 4.43 9.52
N PRO A 143 13.82 5.04 10.58
CA PRO A 143 14.15 4.67 11.94
C PRO A 143 13.83 3.21 12.21
N ARG A 144 14.73 2.54 12.95
CA ARG A 144 14.60 1.12 13.23
C ARG A 144 13.42 0.78 14.14
N GLN A 145 13.12 1.62 15.12
CA GLN A 145 12.19 1.27 16.18
C GLN A 145 10.74 1.45 15.76
N PHE A 146 10.46 2.62 15.21
CA PHE A 146 9.10 3.08 15.02
C PHE A 146 9.06 4.18 13.94
N VAL A 147 8.05 4.16 13.10
CA VAL A 147 7.76 5.22 12.13
C VAL A 147 6.38 5.79 12.41
N ALA A 148 6.33 7.08 12.69
CA ALA A 148 5.07 7.79 12.90
C ALA A 148 4.26 7.83 11.60
N SER A 149 3.01 7.40 11.68
CA SER A 149 2.11 7.34 10.52
C SER A 149 1.81 8.71 9.92
N GLU A 150 1.95 9.76 10.72
CA GLU A 150 1.75 11.15 10.30
C GLU A 150 2.74 11.62 9.23
N LEU A 151 3.87 10.93 9.08
CA LEU A 151 4.84 11.18 8.00
C LEU A 151 4.37 10.67 6.63
N LEU A 152 3.34 9.81 6.62
CA LEU A 152 3.05 8.95 5.49
C LEU A 152 1.83 9.41 4.68
N GLU A 153 1.97 9.39 3.37
CA GLU A 153 0.86 9.53 2.42
C GLU A 153 0.18 8.18 2.16
N ARG A 154 0.97 7.11 2.07
CA ARG A 154 0.48 5.75 1.86
C ARG A 154 1.34 4.73 2.58
N VAL A 155 0.69 3.63 2.96
CA VAL A 155 1.34 2.40 3.39
C VAL A 155 0.95 1.31 2.41
N GLU A 156 1.90 0.81 1.67
CA GLU A 156 1.69 -0.17 0.61
C GLU A 156 2.20 -1.53 1.07
N VAL A 157 1.31 -2.52 1.10
CA VAL A 157 1.64 -3.91 1.44
C VAL A 157 1.72 -4.71 0.16
N PHE A 158 2.89 -5.20 -0.16
CA PHE A 158 3.15 -6.10 -1.28
C PHE A 158 3.25 -7.53 -0.75
N ARG A 159 2.51 -8.47 -1.33
CA ARG A 159 2.44 -9.86 -0.87
C ARG A 159 3.16 -10.81 -1.82
N GLY A 160 4.02 -11.64 -1.25
CA GLY A 160 4.81 -12.63 -1.98
C GLY A 160 6.24 -12.17 -2.26
N ALA A 161 7.01 -13.03 -2.92
CA ALA A 161 8.39 -12.75 -3.26
C ALA A 161 8.51 -11.52 -4.16
N ASN A 162 9.27 -10.53 -3.73
CA ASN A 162 9.32 -9.21 -4.35
C ASN A 162 10.72 -8.71 -4.68
N SER A 163 11.75 -9.41 -4.27
CA SER A 163 13.16 -8.99 -4.47
C SER A 163 13.50 -8.75 -5.94
N PHE A 164 12.80 -9.39 -6.85
CA PHE A 164 12.95 -9.17 -8.30
C PHE A 164 12.52 -7.75 -8.72
N VAL A 165 11.45 -7.22 -8.12
CA VAL A 165 10.85 -5.93 -8.50
C VAL A 165 11.38 -4.79 -7.61
N ASN A 166 11.50 -5.05 -6.30
CA ASN A 166 11.76 -4.04 -5.30
C ASN A 166 13.19 -4.10 -4.71
N GLY A 167 14.01 -5.06 -5.16
CA GLY A 167 15.32 -5.30 -4.57
C GLY A 167 15.23 -6.11 -3.27
N ALA A 168 16.38 -6.45 -2.70
CA ALA A 168 16.48 -7.21 -1.45
C ALA A 168 16.51 -6.26 -0.26
N ALA A 169 15.70 -6.55 0.75
CA ALA A 169 15.75 -5.85 2.03
C ALA A 169 17.07 -6.16 2.76
N PRO A 170 17.67 -5.19 3.49
CA PRO A 170 18.94 -5.37 4.19
C PRO A 170 18.96 -6.54 5.19
N GLY A 171 17.87 -6.78 5.90
CA GLY A 171 17.71 -7.89 6.83
C GLY A 171 17.37 -9.24 6.19
N GLY A 172 17.35 -9.32 4.86
CA GLY A 172 17.03 -10.55 4.13
C GLY A 172 15.54 -10.86 4.02
N GLY A 173 14.67 -9.91 4.39
CA GLY A 173 13.22 -10.00 4.20
C GLY A 173 12.81 -10.03 2.72
N GLY A 174 11.51 -10.17 2.44
CA GLY A 174 10.96 -10.09 1.09
C GLY A 174 10.46 -11.40 0.51
N ILE A 175 10.55 -12.52 1.24
CA ILE A 175 9.96 -13.81 0.82
C ILE A 175 8.43 -13.76 0.97
N GLY A 176 7.95 -13.30 2.12
CA GLY A 176 6.51 -13.18 2.41
C GLY A 176 5.88 -11.95 1.78
N GLY A 177 6.66 -10.91 1.58
CA GLY A 177 6.22 -9.63 1.09
C GLY A 177 7.09 -8.48 1.57
N MET A 178 6.66 -7.25 1.30
CA MET A 178 7.28 -6.03 1.81
C MET A 178 6.23 -4.99 2.16
N ILE A 179 6.64 -4.02 2.95
CA ILE A 179 5.87 -2.82 3.21
C ILE A 179 6.68 -1.63 2.67
N ASN A 180 6.03 -0.84 1.82
CA ASN A 180 6.60 0.39 1.28
C ASN A 180 5.84 1.60 1.83
N LEU A 181 6.56 2.58 2.33
CA LEU A 181 6.03 3.79 2.91
C LEU A 181 6.24 4.96 1.94
N LEU A 182 5.17 5.63 1.57
CA LEU A 182 5.27 6.80 0.70
C LEU A 182 5.23 8.10 1.50
N PRO A 183 6.16 9.04 1.21
CA PRO A 183 6.19 10.34 1.85
C PRO A 183 5.02 11.21 1.39
N LYS A 184 4.65 12.15 2.25
CA LYS A 184 3.70 13.21 1.93
C LYS A 184 4.32 14.23 0.99
N ARG A 185 3.62 14.53 -0.11
CA ARG A 185 3.97 15.57 -1.06
C ARG A 185 2.84 16.54 -1.29
N ALA A 186 3.16 17.73 -1.81
CA ALA A 186 2.16 18.76 -2.05
C ALA A 186 1.07 18.25 -3.01
N PRO A 187 -0.20 18.26 -2.59
CA PRO A 187 -1.32 17.95 -3.48
C PRO A 187 -1.52 19.09 -4.49
N ASN A 188 -2.34 18.82 -5.52
CA ASN A 188 -2.63 19.82 -6.54
C ASN A 188 -3.49 20.97 -6.00
N ALA A 189 -4.44 20.65 -5.13
CA ALA A 189 -5.21 21.65 -4.40
C ALA A 189 -4.44 22.10 -3.14
N PRO A 190 -4.55 23.38 -2.75
CA PRO A 190 -3.97 23.85 -1.50
C PRO A 190 -4.49 23.07 -0.30
N LEU A 191 -3.58 22.57 0.54
CA LEU A 191 -3.90 21.88 1.78
C LEU A 191 -3.56 22.76 2.98
N ASN A 192 -4.51 22.91 3.91
CA ASN A 192 -4.30 23.44 5.25
C ASN A 192 -5.11 22.57 6.19
N GLN A 193 -4.43 21.83 7.02
CA GLN A 193 -5.07 20.97 7.99
C GLN A 193 -4.44 21.18 9.35
N VAL A 194 -5.28 21.35 10.35
CA VAL A 194 -4.90 21.34 11.76
C VAL A 194 -5.74 20.27 12.42
N THR A 195 -5.10 19.38 13.14
CA THR A 195 -5.77 18.32 13.89
C THR A 195 -5.43 18.46 15.36
N LEU A 196 -6.44 18.46 16.20
CA LEU A 196 -6.31 18.42 17.64
C LEU A 196 -7.06 17.21 18.17
N GLY A 197 -6.51 16.52 19.13
CA GLY A 197 -7.12 15.33 19.69
C GLY A 197 -6.70 15.09 21.13
N GLY A 198 -7.47 14.27 21.82
CA GLY A 198 -7.19 13.80 23.16
C GLY A 198 -7.65 12.37 23.32
N GLU A 199 -6.94 11.61 24.13
CA GLU A 199 -7.30 10.24 24.48
C GLU A 199 -7.77 10.19 25.94
N SER A 200 -8.63 9.24 26.24
CA SER A 200 -9.18 9.06 27.60
C SER A 200 -8.11 8.74 28.65
N SER A 201 -6.96 8.25 28.22
CA SER A 201 -5.78 8.01 29.08
C SER A 201 -5.05 9.30 29.51
N GLY A 202 -5.38 10.46 28.93
CA GLY A 202 -4.71 11.73 29.21
C GLY A 202 -3.72 12.18 28.16
N GLN A 203 -3.56 11.44 27.06
CA GLN A 203 -2.70 11.84 25.95
C GLN A 203 -3.34 12.95 25.13
N VAL A 204 -2.57 13.98 24.81
CA VAL A 204 -2.98 15.09 23.91
C VAL A 204 -2.18 15.04 22.61
N TYR A 205 -2.82 15.47 21.53
CA TYR A 205 -2.28 15.41 20.19
C TYR A 205 -2.58 16.70 19.43
N GLY A 206 -1.57 17.23 18.77
CA GLY A 206 -1.69 18.34 17.84
C GLY A 206 -0.87 18.10 16.58
N ALA A 207 -1.46 18.35 15.42
CA ALA A 207 -0.78 18.21 14.13
C ALA A 207 -1.15 19.34 13.17
N VAL A 208 -0.19 19.71 12.33
CA VAL A 208 -0.35 20.69 11.23
C VAL A 208 0.17 20.04 9.96
N ASP A 209 -0.60 20.13 8.89
CA ASP A 209 -0.24 19.64 7.55
C ASP A 209 -0.56 20.74 6.52
N ILE A 210 0.45 21.31 5.92
CA ILE A 210 0.33 22.41 4.95
C ILE A 210 1.01 22.02 3.66
N GLY A 211 0.25 22.04 2.57
CA GLY A 211 0.75 21.73 1.23
C GLY A 211 0.41 22.82 0.23
N ARG A 212 1.39 23.22 -0.57
CA ARG A 212 1.26 24.25 -1.60
C ARG A 212 2.05 23.91 -2.84
N ARG A 213 1.49 24.34 -3.97
CA ARG A 213 2.22 24.32 -5.25
C ARG A 213 2.41 25.75 -5.76
N PHE A 214 3.53 25.98 -6.43
CA PHE A 214 3.99 27.29 -6.85
C PHE A 214 4.49 27.28 -8.30
N GLY A 215 4.62 28.50 -8.83
CA GLY A 215 5.18 28.74 -10.16
C GLY A 215 4.22 28.45 -11.31
N PRO A 216 4.66 28.66 -12.56
CA PRO A 216 3.88 28.35 -13.75
C PRO A 216 3.45 26.88 -13.74
N GLU A 217 2.19 26.60 -14.09
CA GLU A 217 1.62 25.24 -14.14
C GLU A 217 1.73 24.47 -12.80
N ASN A 218 1.89 25.17 -11.67
CA ASN A 218 2.05 24.55 -10.35
C ASN A 218 3.19 23.50 -10.30
N ARG A 219 4.32 23.79 -10.94
CA ARG A 219 5.43 22.82 -11.08
C ARG A 219 6.16 22.54 -9.78
N ALA A 220 6.37 23.54 -8.94
CA ALA A 220 7.03 23.36 -7.65
C ALA A 220 6.02 23.05 -6.56
N GLY A 221 6.30 22.01 -5.76
CA GLY A 221 5.48 21.61 -4.63
C GLY A 221 6.27 21.64 -3.32
N LEU A 222 5.64 22.09 -2.25
CA LEU A 222 6.16 22.02 -0.88
C LEU A 222 5.05 21.56 0.07
N ARG A 223 5.35 20.57 0.90
CA ARG A 223 4.47 20.13 1.98
C ARG A 223 5.26 20.07 3.28
N VAL A 224 4.66 20.59 4.33
CA VAL A 224 5.25 20.63 5.68
C VAL A 224 4.28 19.97 6.63
N ASN A 225 4.79 19.07 7.47
CA ASN A 225 4.04 18.45 8.55
C ASN A 225 4.78 18.66 9.87
N ALA A 226 4.04 18.98 10.92
CA ALA A 226 4.53 19.05 12.28
C ALA A 226 3.52 18.38 13.21
N VAL A 227 4.02 17.56 14.13
CA VAL A 227 3.19 16.80 15.07
C VAL A 227 3.79 16.86 16.46
N ARG A 228 2.95 17.03 17.45
CA ARG A 228 3.27 16.84 18.86
C ARG A 228 2.21 15.96 19.50
N ARG A 229 2.66 14.95 20.22
CA ARG A 229 1.82 14.05 21.01
C ARG A 229 2.51 13.81 22.34
N GLU A 230 1.78 13.94 23.44
CA GLU A 230 2.33 13.73 24.78
C GLU A 230 1.27 13.30 25.78
N GLY A 231 1.64 12.57 26.80
CA GLY A 231 0.81 12.12 27.91
C GLY A 231 0.79 10.60 28.07
N GLU A 232 -0.03 10.18 29.02
CA GLU A 232 -0.16 8.76 29.37
C GLU A 232 -0.83 7.96 28.24
N THR A 233 -0.35 6.74 28.03
CA THR A 233 -0.95 5.80 27.08
C THR A 233 -2.09 5.01 27.76
N ALA A 234 -2.70 4.09 27.05
CA ALA A 234 -3.68 3.16 27.62
C ALA A 234 -3.04 2.07 28.53
N VAL A 235 -1.71 2.06 28.64
CA VAL A 235 -0.95 1.18 29.52
C VAL A 235 -0.61 1.94 30.78
N ASP A 236 -0.90 1.36 31.95
CA ASP A 236 -0.68 2.00 33.25
C ASP A 236 0.77 2.46 33.44
N ALA A 237 0.94 3.70 33.84
CA ALA A 237 2.23 4.37 34.11
C ALA A 237 3.15 4.48 32.85
N GLU A 238 2.66 4.19 31.66
CA GLU A 238 3.42 4.39 30.43
C GLU A 238 3.15 5.79 29.86
N GLU A 239 4.19 6.60 29.78
CA GLU A 239 4.12 7.95 29.18
C GLU A 239 4.80 7.97 27.82
N ARG A 240 4.17 8.67 26.88
CA ARG A 240 4.65 8.86 25.52
C ARG A 240 4.87 10.32 25.21
N GLU A 241 5.98 10.60 24.59
CA GLU A 241 6.31 11.89 24.01
C GLU A 241 6.78 11.70 22.56
N LEU A 242 6.09 12.33 21.61
CA LEU A 242 6.42 12.24 20.19
C LEU A 242 6.46 13.64 19.60
N SER A 243 7.56 13.96 18.93
CA SER A 243 7.69 15.14 18.08
C SER A 243 8.09 14.70 16.68
N VAL A 244 7.33 15.15 15.68
CA VAL A 244 7.59 14.85 14.27
C VAL A 244 7.62 16.14 13.49
N PHE A 245 8.58 16.26 12.60
CA PHE A 245 8.63 17.33 11.61
C PHE A 245 9.06 16.75 10.26
N SER A 246 8.36 17.08 9.20
CA SER A 246 8.77 16.66 7.86
C SER A 246 8.53 17.73 6.81
N VAL A 247 9.37 17.70 5.79
CA VAL A 247 9.26 18.55 4.60
C VAL A 247 9.41 17.66 3.37
N GLY A 248 8.43 17.72 2.47
CA GLY A 248 8.49 17.12 1.15
C GLY A 248 8.47 18.21 0.09
N ALA A 249 9.47 18.21 -0.78
CA ALA A 249 9.56 19.12 -1.90
C ALA A 249 9.60 18.35 -3.22
N ASP A 250 8.95 18.87 -4.24
CA ASP A 250 9.01 18.31 -5.59
C ASP A 250 9.01 19.40 -6.68
N TYR A 251 9.64 19.09 -7.80
CA TYR A 251 9.59 19.91 -8.99
C TYR A 251 9.33 19.06 -10.23
N ARG A 252 8.38 19.48 -11.05
CA ARG A 252 7.94 18.83 -12.28
C ARG A 252 8.41 19.62 -13.47
N GLY A 253 9.54 19.22 -14.06
CA GLY A 253 10.07 19.80 -15.30
C GLY A 253 9.46 19.14 -16.55
N GLN A 254 9.84 19.64 -17.71
CA GLN A 254 9.56 18.99 -19.00
C GLN A 254 10.51 17.80 -19.16
N GLY A 255 9.98 16.57 -19.05
CA GLY A 255 10.77 15.35 -19.22
C GLY A 255 11.59 14.91 -17.99
N PHE A 256 11.52 15.64 -16.86
CA PHE A 256 12.16 15.22 -15.62
C PHE A 256 11.35 15.63 -14.38
N ARG A 257 11.58 14.92 -13.30
CA ARG A 257 11.03 15.24 -11.98
C ARG A 257 12.13 15.10 -10.94
N VAL A 258 12.12 16.01 -9.97
CA VAL A 258 13.05 15.97 -8.84
C VAL A 258 12.22 16.06 -7.58
N SER A 259 12.60 15.31 -6.57
CA SER A 259 11.96 15.38 -5.26
C SER A 259 12.99 15.18 -4.15
N ALA A 260 12.72 15.82 -3.02
CA ALA A 260 13.52 15.70 -1.82
C ALA A 260 12.59 15.61 -0.62
N ASP A 261 12.95 14.75 0.32
CA ASP A 261 12.26 14.57 1.58
C ASP A 261 13.25 14.73 2.73
N ALA A 262 12.84 15.44 3.76
CA ALA A 262 13.55 15.51 5.01
C ALA A 262 12.54 15.29 6.15
N GLY A 263 12.91 14.45 7.11
CA GLY A 263 12.07 14.14 8.26
C GLY A 263 12.90 14.08 9.53
N TYR A 264 12.29 14.51 10.62
CA TYR A 264 12.82 14.38 11.96
C TYR A 264 11.72 13.79 12.84
N GLN A 265 12.07 12.77 13.60
CA GLN A 265 11.21 12.16 14.59
C GLN A 265 12.00 11.98 15.89
N ASN A 266 11.42 12.43 16.97
CA ASN A 266 11.88 12.12 18.32
C ASN A 266 10.72 11.45 19.07
N HIS A 267 10.96 10.22 19.50
CA HIS A 267 9.99 9.43 20.23
C HIS A 267 10.59 8.95 21.54
N LYS A 268 9.97 9.33 22.63
CA LYS A 268 10.33 8.91 23.98
C LYS A 268 9.16 8.14 24.56
N LEU A 269 9.46 7.01 25.16
CA LEU A 269 8.50 6.17 25.84
C LEU A 269 9.08 5.83 27.21
N GLU A 270 8.42 6.26 28.25
CA GLU A 270 8.79 5.95 29.62
C GLU A 270 7.99 4.75 30.13
N ASN A 271 8.63 3.92 30.94
CA ASN A 271 8.05 2.70 31.50
C ASN A 271 7.49 1.73 30.44
N ALA A 272 8.11 1.70 29.26
CA ALA A 272 7.73 0.74 28.21
C ALA A 272 7.79 -0.70 28.77
N ARG A 273 6.74 -1.46 28.46
CA ARG A 273 6.71 -2.89 28.82
C ARG A 273 7.23 -3.71 27.63
N PRO A 274 8.12 -4.69 27.87
CA PRO A 274 8.69 -5.54 26.82
C PRO A 274 7.65 -6.50 26.20
#